data_0cb59decb5f4af36d00492315892c372
#
_entry.id   0cb59decb5f4af36d00492315892c372
#
_cell.length_a   1.000
_cell.length_b   1.000
_cell.length_c   1.000
_cell.angle_alpha   90.00
_cell.angle_beta   90.00
_cell.angle_gamma   90.00
#
_symmetry.space_group_name_H-M   'P 1'
#
loop_
_entity.id
_entity.type
_entity.pdbx_description
1 polymer ?
#
loop_
_entity_poly.entity_id
_entity_poly.type
_entity_poly.pdbx_seq_one_letter_code
_entity_poly.pdbx_strand_id
1 'polypeptide(L)'
;MRADSFLNVYRQAEIGYDDIPGSGRGRTRTGTLAVRFVTALVVGVLAGLAIMLQVKGWGTLASEAGGACGSSDQGVSYGACPRGIAPALVTSFLIGIPAVPAALVLLFRKGWARRVFLAVGIAGGLFAGQSLFAIWHGTDLTVAWVAPSDSSPELTTVGAWTSGDSLIRVRVDEAVSYDAATGRQQWALQMPGVDVACGVSGTSSGAALGLIEYGQDSTDCGNVMAVDLRTGRRIWSDPVKNPYTGNSPTGALAVASGTAIVLTDDGIAGVNGQDGVQKWTLAPPAGCSFQQLVASAASAVAMAACNASYYVVAIDATTGKAAWRYHVKEPSDSYQFQILSVNPVVTDDDLTGPRGTSKVRVFGPDGAVTSSFSVSGIPLHGGTVALNTGSTQGFGAPAAVAGGMLVGVTELHGGGDALVGYRLADGKRQWLTDTPDEVHDVTLSGGNLVFVDESDPAYSLEEVGIATGTVRSLGYFTQGVLQTDQSGLLAAGRDYLIVNQNGDSTSQPPVAAIKAPATQG
;
A
#
# COMPACT_ATOMS: atom_id res chain seq x y z
N MET A 1 17.39 31.39 -21.80
CA MET A 1 17.41 31.00 -23.23
C MET A 1 16.83 32.17 -24.01
N ARG A 2 17.59 32.72 -24.95
CA ARG A 2 17.26 33.98 -25.64
C ARG A 2 16.13 33.75 -26.66
N ALA A 3 15.14 34.65 -26.63
CA ALA A 3 13.94 34.65 -27.49
C ALA A 3 14.19 34.95 -28.97
N ASP A 4 15.45 35.15 -29.37
CA ASP A 4 15.81 35.61 -30.72
C ASP A 4 15.90 34.51 -31.78
N SER A 5 15.81 33.23 -31.38
CA SER A 5 15.99 32.12 -32.33
C SER A 5 14.68 31.70 -33.03
N PHE A 6 13.51 32.08 -32.51
CA PHE A 6 12.23 31.69 -33.10
C PHE A 6 11.71 32.61 -34.21
N LEU A 7 12.15 33.85 -34.23
CA LEU A 7 11.70 34.83 -35.25
C LEU A 7 12.45 34.71 -36.61
N ASN A 8 13.60 34.02 -36.64
CA ASN A 8 14.36 33.86 -37.87
C ASN A 8 13.89 32.72 -38.78
N VAL A 9 13.16 31.77 -38.25
CA VAL A 9 12.63 30.64 -39.06
C VAL A 9 11.42 31.05 -39.89
N TYR A 10 10.65 32.07 -39.43
CA TYR A 10 9.48 32.57 -40.19
C TYR A 10 9.83 33.55 -41.29
N ARG A 11 11.01 34.21 -41.25
CA ARG A 11 11.41 35.19 -42.26
C ARG A 11 12.11 34.59 -43.49
N GLN A 12 12.60 33.35 -43.40
CA GLN A 12 13.22 32.68 -44.56
C GLN A 12 12.21 31.93 -45.47
N ALA A 13 10.95 31.87 -45.10
CA ALA A 13 9.93 31.22 -45.92
C ALA A 13 9.26 32.14 -46.93
N GLU A 14 9.59 33.45 -46.95
CA GLU A 14 8.91 34.44 -47.82
C GLU A 14 9.75 35.00 -48.98
N ILE A 15 11.02 34.59 -49.12
CA ILE A 15 11.87 35.09 -50.21
C ILE A 15 12.26 33.97 -51.14
N GLY A 16 11.61 33.95 -52.32
CA GLY A 16 12.12 33.24 -53.48
C GLY A 16 11.15 32.36 -54.24
N TYR A 17 10.13 32.92 -54.82
CA TYR A 17 9.38 32.21 -55.89
C TYR A 17 8.72 33.19 -56.88
N ASP A 18 9.47 34.14 -57.37
CA ASP A 18 9.10 34.87 -58.60
C ASP A 18 10.31 34.84 -59.54
N ASP A 19 10.09 34.37 -60.76
CA ASP A 19 10.93 34.32 -61.96
C ASP A 19 11.48 32.92 -62.34
N ILE A 20 10.56 32.07 -62.84
CA ILE A 20 10.87 31.14 -63.94
C ILE A 20 9.75 31.24 -64.99
N PRO A 21 9.97 31.80 -66.16
CA PRO A 21 8.99 31.77 -67.24
C PRO A 21 9.05 30.45 -68.01
N GLY A 22 7.89 29.80 -68.09
CA GLY A 22 7.68 28.78 -69.11
C GLY A 22 7.75 27.31 -68.71
N SER A 23 6.74 26.80 -68.03
CA SER A 23 6.21 25.44 -68.30
C SER A 23 4.74 25.35 -67.89
N GLY A 24 3.86 25.46 -68.87
CA GLY A 24 2.44 25.19 -68.73
C GLY A 24 2.21 23.75 -68.34
N ARG A 25 2.15 23.47 -67.03
CA ARG A 25 1.50 22.26 -66.47
C ARG A 25 0.38 22.72 -65.56
N GLY A 26 -0.85 22.43 -65.97
CA GLY A 26 -2.05 22.63 -65.19
C GLY A 26 -1.89 22.05 -63.77
N ARG A 27 -1.54 22.92 -62.83
CA ARG A 27 -1.55 22.60 -61.39
C ARG A 27 -3.00 22.38 -61.01
N THR A 28 -3.35 21.13 -60.85
CA THR A 28 -4.70 20.65 -60.57
C THR A 28 -5.27 21.37 -59.34
N ARG A 29 -6.37 22.07 -59.52
CA ARG A 29 -7.18 22.72 -58.46
C ARG A 29 -7.56 21.81 -57.30
N THR A 30 -7.38 20.50 -57.43
CA THR A 30 -7.61 19.45 -56.43
C THR A 30 -6.63 19.47 -55.27
N GLY A 31 -5.34 19.76 -55.49
CA GLY A 31 -4.33 19.76 -54.41
C GLY A 31 -4.54 20.89 -53.38
N THR A 32 -4.97 22.07 -53.87
CA THR A 32 -5.23 23.23 -52.95
C THR A 32 -6.52 23.07 -52.14
N LEU A 33 -7.53 22.34 -52.67
CA LEU A 33 -8.75 22.02 -51.91
C LEU A 33 -8.48 20.99 -50.81
N ALA A 34 -7.74 19.92 -51.08
CA ALA A 34 -7.38 18.91 -50.11
C ALA A 34 -6.62 19.53 -48.93
N VAL A 35 -5.61 20.36 -49.18
CA VAL A 35 -4.84 21.06 -48.14
C VAL A 35 -5.73 21.92 -47.23
N ARG A 36 -6.71 22.64 -47.81
CA ARG A 36 -7.64 23.47 -47.03
C ARG A 36 -8.58 22.67 -46.13
N PHE A 37 -9.00 21.47 -46.52
CA PHE A 37 -9.84 20.60 -45.71
C PHE A 37 -9.05 19.92 -44.62
N VAL A 38 -7.84 19.44 -44.92
CA VAL A 38 -6.91 18.86 -43.93
C VAL A 38 -6.54 19.91 -42.87
N THR A 39 -6.24 21.15 -43.29
CA THR A 39 -5.95 22.24 -42.32
C THR A 39 -7.14 22.52 -41.41
N ALA A 40 -8.38 22.57 -41.95
CA ALA A 40 -9.56 22.78 -41.14
C ALA A 40 -9.82 21.65 -40.15
N LEU A 41 -9.58 20.40 -40.55
CA LEU A 41 -9.68 19.23 -39.70
C LEU A 41 -8.65 19.28 -38.57
N VAL A 42 -7.36 19.49 -38.88
CA VAL A 42 -6.28 19.55 -37.89
C VAL A 42 -6.50 20.70 -36.90
N VAL A 43 -6.83 21.89 -37.37
CA VAL A 43 -7.12 23.04 -36.49
C VAL A 43 -8.34 22.72 -35.60
N GLY A 44 -9.35 22.03 -36.14
CA GLY A 44 -10.50 21.59 -35.37
C GLY A 44 -10.09 20.60 -34.25
N VAL A 45 -9.30 19.59 -34.56
CA VAL A 45 -8.81 18.61 -33.58
C VAL A 45 -8.03 19.30 -32.46
N LEU A 46 -7.09 20.19 -32.79
CA LEU A 46 -6.31 20.90 -31.78
C LEU A 46 -7.17 21.84 -30.93
N ALA A 47 -8.12 22.53 -31.53
CA ALA A 47 -9.05 23.39 -30.78
C ALA A 47 -9.97 22.57 -29.86
N GLY A 48 -10.54 21.46 -30.34
CA GLY A 48 -11.38 20.57 -29.55
C GLY A 48 -10.60 19.94 -28.38
N LEU A 49 -9.37 19.47 -28.63
CA LEU A 49 -8.47 18.95 -27.61
C LEU A 49 -8.20 19.99 -26.51
N ALA A 50 -7.79 21.21 -26.90
CA ALA A 50 -7.53 22.27 -25.95
C ALA A 50 -8.76 22.66 -25.12
N ILE A 51 -9.94 22.76 -25.74
CA ILE A 51 -11.19 23.07 -25.04
C ILE A 51 -11.51 21.97 -24.02
N MET A 52 -11.41 20.69 -24.39
CA MET A 52 -11.73 19.59 -23.48
C MET A 52 -10.77 19.54 -22.29
N LEU A 53 -9.46 19.67 -22.52
CA LEU A 53 -8.46 19.72 -21.46
C LEU A 53 -8.70 20.89 -20.52
N GLN A 54 -9.09 22.06 -21.05
CA GLN A 54 -9.45 23.23 -20.25
C GLN A 54 -10.67 22.97 -19.37
N VAL A 55 -11.75 22.45 -19.97
CA VAL A 55 -13.01 22.15 -19.26
C VAL A 55 -12.79 21.11 -18.17
N LYS A 56 -12.05 20.04 -18.48
CA LYS A 56 -11.74 18.99 -17.51
C LYS A 56 -10.81 19.49 -16.43
N GLY A 57 -9.71 20.16 -16.78
CA GLY A 57 -8.76 20.69 -15.80
C GLY A 57 -9.39 21.65 -14.81
N TRP A 58 -10.17 22.64 -15.27
CA TRP A 58 -10.87 23.57 -14.37
C TRP A 58 -12.05 22.90 -13.64
N GLY A 59 -12.75 21.96 -14.27
CA GLY A 59 -13.82 21.20 -13.64
C GLY A 59 -13.32 20.39 -12.45
N THR A 60 -12.23 19.64 -12.63
CA THR A 60 -11.60 18.84 -11.57
C THR A 60 -11.03 19.75 -10.46
N LEU A 61 -10.36 20.85 -10.84
CA LEU A 61 -9.88 21.84 -9.85
C LEU A 61 -11.01 22.38 -8.97
N ALA A 62 -12.16 22.67 -9.57
CA ALA A 62 -13.31 23.20 -8.82
C ALA A 62 -13.97 22.14 -7.93
N SER A 63 -14.09 20.88 -8.41
CA SER A 63 -14.79 19.82 -7.69
C SER A 63 -13.93 19.15 -6.59
N GLU A 64 -12.63 18.99 -6.81
CA GLU A 64 -11.76 18.22 -5.93
C GLU A 64 -10.88 19.10 -5.04
N ALA A 65 -10.49 20.29 -5.52
CA ALA A 65 -9.61 21.20 -4.79
C ALA A 65 -10.27 22.53 -4.40
N GLY A 66 -11.61 22.63 -4.46
CA GLY A 66 -12.32 23.85 -4.06
C GLY A 66 -11.97 25.09 -4.90
N GLY A 67 -11.36 24.91 -6.08
CA GLY A 67 -11.01 25.97 -7.03
C GLY A 67 -9.59 26.51 -6.90
N ALA A 68 -8.80 26.06 -5.91
CA ALA A 68 -7.39 26.45 -5.74
C ALA A 68 -6.56 25.28 -5.19
N CYS A 69 -5.34 25.13 -5.69
CA CYS A 69 -4.39 24.12 -5.21
C CYS A 69 -2.95 24.62 -5.37
N GLY A 70 -2.00 24.01 -4.67
CA GLY A 70 -0.61 24.38 -4.62
C GLY A 70 -0.29 25.46 -3.57
N SER A 71 0.95 25.90 -3.51
CA SER A 71 1.37 26.98 -2.62
C SER A 71 1.34 28.32 -3.34
N SER A 72 0.84 29.36 -2.68
CA SER A 72 0.97 30.72 -3.17
C SER A 72 2.33 31.30 -2.75
N ASP A 73 2.85 32.27 -3.54
CA ASP A 73 4.05 33.03 -3.19
C ASP A 73 3.95 33.79 -1.86
N GLN A 74 2.74 33.84 -1.28
CA GLN A 74 2.46 34.46 0.01
C GLN A 74 2.43 33.47 1.18
N GLY A 75 2.85 32.22 0.96
CA GLY A 75 2.94 31.18 2.00
C GLY A 75 1.60 30.58 2.40
N VAL A 76 0.52 30.82 1.65
CA VAL A 76 -0.75 30.11 1.83
C VAL A 76 -0.69 28.79 1.07
N SER A 77 -0.76 27.68 1.78
CA SER A 77 -0.88 26.36 1.19
C SER A 77 -2.36 26.06 0.94
N TYR A 78 -2.72 25.81 -0.31
CA TYR A 78 -4.08 25.44 -0.74
C TYR A 78 -4.28 23.91 -0.85
N GLY A 79 -3.33 23.14 -0.37
CA GLY A 79 -3.29 21.71 -0.65
C GLY A 79 -2.73 21.42 -2.04
N ALA A 80 -2.47 20.18 -2.28
CA ALA A 80 -1.86 19.75 -3.54
C ALA A 80 -2.88 19.73 -4.70
N CYS A 81 -2.38 19.86 -5.94
CA CYS A 81 -3.24 19.89 -7.13
C CYS A 81 -3.65 18.48 -7.55
N PRO A 82 -4.93 18.19 -7.79
CA PRO A 82 -5.36 16.90 -8.31
C PRO A 82 -4.59 16.50 -9.57
N ARG A 83 -4.32 15.22 -9.73
CA ARG A 83 -3.52 14.69 -10.86
C ARG A 83 -4.10 15.07 -12.21
N GLY A 84 -3.22 15.22 -13.19
CA GLY A 84 -3.61 15.56 -14.55
C GLY A 84 -4.00 17.01 -14.79
N ILE A 85 -4.25 17.80 -13.73
CA ILE A 85 -4.65 19.22 -13.90
C ILE A 85 -3.52 20.03 -14.49
N ALA A 86 -2.31 19.97 -13.92
CA ALA A 86 -1.18 20.76 -14.40
C ALA A 86 -0.83 20.46 -15.86
N PRO A 87 -0.60 19.21 -16.28
CA PRO A 87 -0.36 18.90 -17.69
C PRO A 87 -1.56 19.24 -18.58
N ALA A 88 -2.82 19.08 -18.13
CA ALA A 88 -4.00 19.43 -18.90
C ALA A 88 -4.10 20.94 -19.15
N LEU A 89 -3.93 21.76 -18.11
CA LEU A 89 -3.98 23.21 -18.25
C LEU A 89 -2.81 23.74 -19.08
N VAL A 90 -1.57 23.31 -18.81
CA VAL A 90 -0.40 23.75 -19.58
C VAL A 90 -0.56 23.38 -21.05
N THR A 91 -0.89 22.13 -21.35
CA THR A 91 -1.08 21.67 -22.74
C THR A 91 -2.25 22.38 -23.40
N SER A 92 -3.37 22.61 -22.70
CA SER A 92 -4.52 23.33 -23.22
C SER A 92 -4.19 24.78 -23.58
N PHE A 93 -3.39 25.48 -22.78
CA PHE A 93 -2.94 26.83 -23.10
C PHE A 93 -1.97 26.86 -24.28
N LEU A 94 -0.98 25.98 -24.31
CA LEU A 94 0.02 25.92 -25.40
C LEU A 94 -0.63 25.64 -26.76
N ILE A 95 -1.61 24.74 -26.81
CA ILE A 95 -2.34 24.41 -28.03
C ILE A 95 -3.47 25.40 -28.29
N GLY A 96 -4.20 25.82 -27.27
CA GLY A 96 -5.41 26.63 -27.35
C GLY A 96 -5.14 28.03 -27.85
N ILE A 97 -4.07 28.67 -27.40
CA ILE A 97 -3.71 30.05 -27.82
C ILE A 97 -3.64 30.18 -29.35
N PRO A 98 -2.96 29.30 -30.10
CA PRO A 98 -2.95 29.37 -31.56
C PRO A 98 -4.18 28.70 -32.22
N ALA A 99 -4.68 27.60 -31.69
CA ALA A 99 -5.69 26.77 -32.37
C ALA A 99 -7.12 27.36 -32.30
N VAL A 100 -7.51 27.93 -31.15
CA VAL A 100 -8.86 28.47 -30.96
C VAL A 100 -9.11 29.71 -31.83
N PRO A 101 -8.22 30.72 -31.86
CA PRO A 101 -8.39 31.84 -32.80
C PRO A 101 -8.40 31.39 -34.28
N ALA A 102 -7.51 30.46 -34.64
CA ALA A 102 -7.49 29.92 -36.01
C ALA A 102 -8.80 29.20 -36.35
N ALA A 103 -9.37 28.42 -35.44
CA ALA A 103 -10.69 27.79 -35.63
C ALA A 103 -11.79 28.81 -35.80
N LEU A 104 -11.82 29.89 -35.03
CA LEU A 104 -12.77 30.99 -35.16
C LEU A 104 -12.65 31.67 -36.53
N VAL A 105 -11.44 31.99 -36.99
CA VAL A 105 -11.23 32.55 -38.34
C VAL A 105 -11.74 31.61 -39.43
N LEU A 106 -11.51 30.31 -39.31
CA LEU A 106 -11.99 29.32 -40.27
C LEU A 106 -13.52 29.17 -40.25
N LEU A 107 -14.17 29.35 -39.11
CA LEU A 107 -15.61 29.29 -38.94
C LEU A 107 -16.31 30.43 -39.69
N PHE A 108 -15.77 31.65 -39.65
CA PHE A 108 -16.35 32.83 -40.29
C PHE A 108 -16.07 32.92 -41.79
N ARG A 109 -15.10 32.16 -42.29
CA ARG A 109 -14.82 32.13 -43.75
C ARG A 109 -15.90 31.35 -44.49
N LYS A 110 -16.31 31.86 -45.68
CA LYS A 110 -17.33 31.23 -46.53
C LYS A 110 -16.88 29.82 -46.98
N GLY A 111 -17.78 28.83 -46.89
CA GLY A 111 -17.58 27.45 -47.34
C GLY A 111 -18.13 26.40 -46.35
N TRP A 112 -19.30 25.83 -46.67
CA TRP A 112 -19.97 24.87 -45.78
C TRP A 112 -19.14 23.62 -45.53
N ALA A 113 -18.49 23.07 -46.56
CA ALA A 113 -17.66 21.88 -46.42
C ALA A 113 -16.49 22.08 -45.40
N ARG A 114 -15.84 23.25 -45.41
CA ARG A 114 -14.80 23.60 -44.44
C ARG A 114 -15.34 23.61 -43.01
N ARG A 115 -16.53 24.14 -42.79
CA ARG A 115 -17.21 24.15 -41.49
C ARG A 115 -17.53 22.73 -41.01
N VAL A 116 -17.91 21.84 -41.93
CA VAL A 116 -18.13 20.42 -41.60
C VAL A 116 -16.82 19.74 -41.15
N PHE A 117 -15.74 19.92 -41.92
CA PHE A 117 -14.43 19.36 -41.51
C PHE A 117 -13.92 19.96 -40.19
N LEU A 118 -14.12 21.24 -39.96
CA LEU A 118 -13.78 21.89 -38.69
C LEU A 118 -14.60 21.29 -37.53
N ALA A 119 -15.91 21.12 -37.70
CA ALA A 119 -16.78 20.54 -36.67
C ALA A 119 -16.45 19.08 -36.37
N VAL A 120 -16.14 18.27 -37.39
CA VAL A 120 -15.66 16.88 -37.21
C VAL A 120 -14.33 16.85 -36.48
N GLY A 121 -13.42 17.77 -36.83
CA GLY A 121 -12.15 17.94 -36.14
C GLY A 121 -12.35 18.29 -34.66
N ILE A 122 -13.21 19.27 -34.36
CA ILE A 122 -13.50 19.65 -32.96
C ILE A 122 -14.09 18.47 -32.18
N ALA A 123 -15.05 17.74 -32.76
CA ALA A 123 -15.61 16.55 -32.08
C ALA A 123 -14.55 15.47 -31.80
N GLY A 124 -13.69 15.19 -32.78
CA GLY A 124 -12.55 14.27 -32.60
C GLY A 124 -11.56 14.76 -31.56
N GLY A 125 -11.29 16.07 -31.53
CA GLY A 125 -10.41 16.68 -30.52
C GLY A 125 -10.99 16.66 -29.12
N LEU A 126 -12.29 16.87 -28.96
CA LEU A 126 -12.98 16.74 -27.67
C LEU A 126 -12.87 15.31 -27.14
N PHE A 127 -13.09 14.31 -27.99
CA PHE A 127 -12.95 12.91 -27.60
C PHE A 127 -11.51 12.56 -27.23
N ALA A 128 -10.54 12.98 -28.03
CA ALA A 128 -9.12 12.77 -27.75
C ALA A 128 -8.69 13.48 -26.45
N GLY A 129 -9.19 14.69 -26.20
CA GLY A 129 -8.91 15.43 -24.97
C GLY A 129 -9.47 14.76 -23.72
N GLN A 130 -10.66 14.18 -23.80
CA GLN A 130 -11.22 13.40 -22.72
C GLN A 130 -10.38 12.15 -22.41
N SER A 131 -9.98 11.42 -23.47
CA SER A 131 -9.14 10.23 -23.30
C SER A 131 -7.76 10.57 -22.75
N LEU A 132 -7.14 11.64 -23.22
CA LEU A 132 -5.85 12.09 -22.74
C LEU A 132 -5.90 12.57 -21.29
N PHE A 133 -6.95 13.31 -20.92
CA PHE A 133 -7.16 13.73 -19.53
C PHE A 133 -7.34 12.51 -18.62
N ALA A 134 -8.15 11.52 -19.03
CA ALA A 134 -8.33 10.29 -18.27
C ALA A 134 -7.03 9.50 -18.06
N ILE A 135 -6.10 9.51 -19.04
CA ILE A 135 -4.79 8.91 -18.91
C ILE A 135 -3.94 9.67 -17.87
N TRP A 136 -3.97 11.00 -17.88
CA TRP A 136 -3.19 11.82 -16.95
C TRP A 136 -3.77 11.87 -15.53
N HIS A 137 -5.10 11.86 -15.42
CA HIS A 137 -5.80 11.86 -14.15
C HIS A 137 -5.75 10.48 -13.48
N GLY A 138 -5.75 9.41 -14.29
CA GLY A 138 -5.74 8.03 -13.82
C GLY A 138 -7.14 7.53 -13.49
N THR A 139 -7.20 6.41 -12.76
CA THR A 139 -8.45 5.80 -12.30
C THR A 139 -8.71 6.22 -10.86
N ASP A 140 -9.83 6.87 -10.59
CA ASP A 140 -10.25 7.16 -9.23
C ASP A 140 -10.77 5.89 -8.57
N LEU A 141 -10.22 5.58 -7.42
CA LEU A 141 -10.74 4.54 -6.55
C LEU A 141 -11.85 5.12 -5.67
N THR A 142 -12.91 4.37 -5.54
CA THR A 142 -14.04 4.78 -4.71
C THR A 142 -13.83 4.31 -3.29
N VAL A 143 -13.90 5.24 -2.33
CA VAL A 143 -14.10 4.88 -0.92
C VAL A 143 -15.51 4.34 -0.80
N ALA A 144 -15.63 3.03 -0.60
CA ALA A 144 -16.91 2.33 -0.55
C ALA A 144 -17.69 2.66 0.72
N TRP A 145 -16.98 2.74 1.82
CA TRP A 145 -17.51 3.12 3.14
C TRP A 145 -16.37 3.54 4.07
N VAL A 146 -16.74 4.23 5.13
CA VAL A 146 -15.87 4.56 6.26
C VAL A 146 -16.57 4.17 7.55
N ALA A 147 -15.80 3.72 8.55
CA ALA A 147 -16.34 3.49 9.88
C ALA A 147 -16.63 4.83 10.59
N PRO A 148 -17.60 4.88 11.51
CA PRO A 148 -17.82 6.05 12.35
C PRO A 148 -16.56 6.42 13.13
N SER A 149 -16.32 7.72 13.29
CA SER A 149 -15.20 8.22 14.08
C SER A 149 -15.29 7.75 15.54
N ASP A 150 -14.14 7.49 16.12
CA ASP A 150 -14.04 7.18 17.55
C ASP A 150 -14.47 8.38 18.40
N SER A 151 -14.99 8.11 19.60
CA SER A 151 -15.46 9.19 20.50
C SER A 151 -14.32 9.93 21.21
N SER A 152 -13.10 9.40 21.16
CA SER A 152 -11.90 9.96 21.78
C SER A 152 -10.65 9.55 21.02
N PRO A 153 -9.62 10.42 20.92
CA PRO A 153 -8.31 10.08 20.34
C PRO A 153 -7.55 9.03 21.17
N GLU A 154 -7.96 8.77 22.40
CA GLU A 154 -7.37 7.73 23.25
C GLU A 154 -7.81 6.30 22.83
N LEU A 155 -8.84 6.18 22.00
CA LEU A 155 -9.36 4.89 21.52
C LEU A 155 -8.54 4.37 20.35
N THR A 156 -7.26 4.14 20.58
CA THR A 156 -6.33 3.71 19.54
C THR A 156 -6.58 2.25 19.12
N THR A 157 -6.25 1.96 17.88
CA THR A 157 -6.25 0.59 17.35
C THR A 157 -5.03 -0.15 17.85
N VAL A 158 -5.25 -1.31 18.43
CA VAL A 158 -4.20 -2.24 18.88
C VAL A 158 -3.87 -3.24 17.79
N GLY A 159 -4.86 -3.60 16.98
CA GLY A 159 -4.66 -4.51 15.87
C GLY A 159 -5.93 -4.77 15.08
N ALA A 160 -5.81 -5.50 13.96
CA ALA A 160 -6.95 -5.87 13.14
C ALA A 160 -6.80 -7.26 12.51
N TRP A 161 -7.92 -7.88 12.20
CA TRP A 161 -8.00 -9.15 11.50
C TRP A 161 -8.97 -9.08 10.32
N THR A 162 -8.67 -9.84 9.30
CA THR A 162 -9.67 -10.23 8.29
C THR A 162 -10.09 -11.68 8.53
N SER A 163 -11.38 -11.95 8.57
CA SER A 163 -11.94 -13.30 8.72
C SER A 163 -13.16 -13.48 7.82
N GLY A 164 -13.02 -14.27 6.75
CA GLY A 164 -14.03 -14.33 5.69
C GLY A 164 -14.31 -12.97 5.09
N ASP A 165 -15.57 -12.54 5.12
CA ASP A 165 -16.01 -11.23 4.61
C ASP A 165 -16.05 -10.14 5.71
N SER A 166 -15.34 -10.34 6.81
CA SER A 166 -15.35 -9.42 7.95
C SER A 166 -13.97 -8.82 8.20
N LEU A 167 -13.94 -7.53 8.55
CA LEU A 167 -12.84 -6.87 9.20
C LEU A 167 -13.14 -6.77 10.69
N ILE A 168 -12.23 -7.19 11.53
CA ILE A 168 -12.30 -7.03 12.98
C ILE A 168 -11.20 -6.06 13.39
N ARG A 169 -11.58 -4.89 13.91
CA ARG A 169 -10.68 -3.91 14.50
C ARG A 169 -10.67 -4.08 16.01
N VAL A 170 -9.51 -4.23 16.61
CA VAL A 170 -9.34 -4.26 18.06
C VAL A 170 -8.81 -2.92 18.52
N ARG A 171 -9.60 -2.21 19.31
CA ARG A 171 -9.22 -0.99 19.99
C ARG A 171 -8.82 -1.30 21.43
N VAL A 172 -8.28 -0.33 22.10
CA VAL A 172 -7.94 -0.46 23.53
C VAL A 172 -9.13 -0.85 24.42
N ASP A 173 -10.35 -0.45 24.06
CA ASP A 173 -11.58 -0.65 24.87
C ASP A 173 -12.49 -1.79 24.34
N GLU A 174 -12.45 -2.10 23.05
CA GLU A 174 -13.33 -3.11 22.45
C GLU A 174 -12.78 -3.68 21.14
N ALA A 175 -13.25 -4.84 20.75
CA ALA A 175 -13.12 -5.40 19.41
C ALA A 175 -14.43 -5.21 18.63
N VAL A 176 -14.35 -4.62 17.44
CA VAL A 176 -15.52 -4.35 16.58
C VAL A 176 -15.36 -5.05 15.24
N SER A 177 -16.38 -5.77 14.81
CA SER A 177 -16.42 -6.38 13.49
C SER A 177 -17.31 -5.60 12.54
N TYR A 178 -16.79 -5.41 11.33
CA TYR A 178 -17.49 -4.80 10.21
C TYR A 178 -17.59 -5.80 9.05
N ASP A 179 -18.70 -5.78 8.36
CA ASP A 179 -18.82 -6.40 7.05
C ASP A 179 -17.91 -5.65 6.07
N ALA A 180 -16.94 -6.34 5.50
CA ALA A 180 -15.88 -5.70 4.70
C ALA A 180 -16.40 -5.01 3.43
N ALA A 181 -17.54 -5.48 2.88
CA ALA A 181 -18.12 -4.89 1.67
C ALA A 181 -18.99 -3.66 1.94
N THR A 182 -19.64 -3.58 3.11
CA THR A 182 -20.66 -2.57 3.41
C THR A 182 -20.33 -1.65 4.58
N GLY A 183 -19.33 -1.98 5.39
CA GLY A 183 -18.98 -1.24 6.62
C GLY A 183 -20.00 -1.40 7.74
N ARG A 184 -21.01 -2.25 7.56
CA ARG A 184 -22.02 -2.47 8.60
C ARG A 184 -21.40 -3.22 9.77
N GLN A 185 -21.52 -2.67 10.98
CA GLN A 185 -21.11 -3.34 12.19
C GLN A 185 -21.90 -4.64 12.37
N GLN A 186 -21.20 -5.74 12.61
CA GLN A 186 -21.77 -7.06 12.79
C GLN A 186 -21.88 -7.43 14.28
N TRP A 187 -20.82 -7.18 15.03
CA TRP A 187 -20.75 -7.38 16.46
C TRP A 187 -19.72 -6.46 17.12
N ALA A 188 -19.80 -6.30 18.43
CA ALA A 188 -18.79 -5.68 19.27
C ALA A 188 -18.58 -6.50 20.54
N LEU A 189 -17.34 -6.55 21.01
CA LEU A 189 -16.92 -7.21 22.25
C LEU A 189 -16.13 -6.22 23.10
N GLN A 190 -16.70 -5.79 24.21
CA GLN A 190 -16.04 -4.91 25.17
C GLN A 190 -14.94 -5.66 25.92
N MET A 191 -13.84 -4.95 26.24
CA MET A 191 -12.81 -5.48 27.13
C MET A 191 -13.41 -5.69 28.55
N PRO A 192 -12.88 -6.66 29.33
CA PRO A 192 -13.41 -6.94 30.67
C PRO A 192 -13.21 -5.76 31.64
N GLY A 193 -14.27 -5.35 32.33
CA GLY A 193 -14.17 -4.36 33.41
C GLY A 193 -13.62 -3.01 32.95
N VAL A 194 -12.44 -2.64 33.44
CA VAL A 194 -11.70 -1.42 33.08
C VAL A 194 -10.40 -1.75 32.33
N ASP A 195 -10.20 -3.01 31.99
CA ASP A 195 -9.00 -3.46 31.28
C ASP A 195 -8.95 -2.93 29.85
N VAL A 196 -7.76 -2.83 29.31
CA VAL A 196 -7.49 -2.37 27.96
C VAL A 196 -6.82 -3.48 27.15
N ALA A 197 -7.11 -3.55 25.86
CA ALA A 197 -6.37 -4.43 24.96
C ALA A 197 -4.97 -3.88 24.71
N CYS A 198 -3.97 -4.76 24.68
CA CYS A 198 -2.57 -4.42 24.50
C CYS A 198 -1.96 -5.09 23.26
N GLY A 199 -2.48 -6.21 22.85
CA GLY A 199 -1.96 -6.99 21.75
C GLY A 199 -2.98 -7.94 21.17
N VAL A 200 -2.72 -8.38 19.94
CA VAL A 200 -3.55 -9.35 19.23
C VAL A 200 -2.68 -10.41 18.56
N SER A 201 -3.22 -11.61 18.41
CA SER A 201 -2.54 -12.65 17.65
C SER A 201 -2.54 -12.33 16.17
N GLY A 202 -1.50 -12.77 15.46
CA GLY A 202 -1.62 -12.94 14.03
C GLY A 202 -2.71 -13.95 13.66
N THR A 203 -3.39 -13.72 12.53
CA THR A 203 -4.32 -14.70 11.99
C THR A 203 -3.64 -15.57 10.94
N SER A 204 -3.76 -16.88 11.04
CA SER A 204 -3.60 -17.75 9.88
C SER A 204 -4.84 -17.58 9.00
N SER A 205 -4.68 -17.44 7.70
CA SER A 205 -5.80 -17.34 6.75
C SER A 205 -6.83 -18.44 6.98
N GLY A 206 -8.07 -18.05 7.28
CA GLY A 206 -9.18 -18.97 7.57
C GLY A 206 -9.38 -19.35 9.04
N ALA A 207 -8.59 -18.87 9.99
CA ALA A 207 -8.85 -19.08 11.40
C ALA A 207 -10.08 -18.27 11.84
N ALA A 208 -11.02 -18.95 12.47
CA ALA A 208 -12.17 -18.28 13.11
C ALA A 208 -11.84 -17.87 14.56
N LEU A 209 -10.60 -18.00 14.99
CA LEU A 209 -10.10 -17.77 16.34
C LEU A 209 -9.10 -16.62 16.34
N GLY A 210 -9.33 -15.62 17.16
CA GLY A 210 -8.38 -14.56 17.49
C GLY A 210 -8.02 -14.59 18.97
N LEU A 211 -6.83 -14.13 19.32
CA LEU A 211 -6.41 -13.93 20.71
C LEU A 211 -6.20 -12.46 20.96
N ILE A 212 -6.67 -11.98 22.09
CA ILE A 212 -6.45 -10.60 22.56
C ILE A 212 -5.73 -10.70 23.89
N GLU A 213 -4.62 -10.00 23.99
CA GLU A 213 -3.91 -9.73 25.23
C GLU A 213 -4.48 -8.45 25.84
N TYR A 214 -4.76 -8.46 27.14
CA TYR A 214 -5.39 -7.34 27.84
C TYR A 214 -4.94 -7.23 29.29
N GLY A 215 -5.09 -6.06 29.87
CA GLY A 215 -4.74 -5.78 31.27
C GLY A 215 -5.21 -4.42 31.76
N GLN A 216 -4.77 -4.00 32.93
CA GLN A 216 -5.22 -2.75 33.55
C GLN A 216 -4.73 -1.51 32.81
N ASP A 217 -3.58 -1.63 32.14
CA ASP A 217 -3.04 -0.58 31.25
C ASP A 217 -2.22 -1.24 30.13
N SER A 218 -1.73 -0.45 29.19
CA SER A 218 -0.96 -0.96 28.04
C SER A 218 0.42 -1.57 28.39
N THR A 219 0.84 -1.49 29.64
CA THR A 219 2.12 -2.03 30.14
C THR A 219 1.95 -3.24 31.05
N ASP A 220 0.74 -3.49 31.56
CA ASP A 220 0.40 -4.65 32.41
C ASP A 220 -0.63 -5.55 31.70
N CYS A 221 -0.19 -6.23 30.68
CA CYS A 221 -0.98 -7.11 29.80
C CYS A 221 -0.99 -8.56 30.28
N GLY A 222 -1.34 -8.77 31.52
CA GLY A 222 -1.21 -10.07 32.18
C GLY A 222 -2.31 -11.10 31.87
N ASN A 223 -3.25 -10.81 30.97
CA ASN A 223 -4.38 -11.68 30.66
C ASN A 223 -4.51 -11.93 29.16
N VAL A 224 -5.06 -13.08 28.81
CA VAL A 224 -5.32 -13.46 27.40
C VAL A 224 -6.73 -14.00 27.24
N MET A 225 -7.46 -13.55 26.25
CA MET A 225 -8.73 -14.14 25.87
C MET A 225 -8.75 -14.65 24.43
N ALA A 226 -9.57 -15.67 24.18
CA ALA A 226 -9.88 -16.14 22.86
C ALA A 226 -11.26 -15.67 22.42
N VAL A 227 -11.34 -15.26 21.17
CA VAL A 227 -12.55 -14.72 20.54
C VAL A 227 -12.88 -15.51 19.27
N ASP A 228 -14.12 -15.93 19.12
CA ASP A 228 -14.66 -16.41 17.85
C ASP A 228 -14.83 -15.20 16.92
N LEU A 229 -14.01 -15.09 15.90
CA LEU A 229 -13.99 -13.95 14.99
C LEU A 229 -15.24 -13.80 14.13
N ARG A 230 -16.06 -14.86 14.00
CA ARG A 230 -17.32 -14.80 13.25
C ARG A 230 -18.46 -14.21 14.06
N THR A 231 -18.43 -14.40 15.38
CA THR A 231 -19.57 -14.07 16.27
C THR A 231 -19.23 -13.02 17.33
N GLY A 232 -17.96 -12.69 17.52
CA GLY A 232 -17.50 -11.85 18.61
C GLY A 232 -17.61 -12.48 20.00
N ARG A 233 -17.96 -13.76 20.07
CA ARG A 233 -18.14 -14.44 21.35
C ARG A 233 -16.79 -14.75 21.98
N ARG A 234 -16.57 -14.30 23.21
CA ARG A 234 -15.45 -14.75 24.03
C ARG A 234 -15.61 -16.25 24.28
N ILE A 235 -14.62 -17.04 23.91
CA ILE A 235 -14.60 -18.50 24.05
C ILE A 235 -14.12 -18.85 25.46
N TRP A 236 -12.99 -18.30 25.84
CA TRP A 236 -12.38 -18.45 27.17
C TRP A 236 -11.52 -17.23 27.48
N SER A 237 -11.10 -17.07 28.76
CA SER A 237 -10.10 -16.10 29.20
C SER A 237 -9.20 -16.75 30.26
N ASP A 238 -7.98 -16.24 30.31
CA ASP A 238 -6.95 -16.55 31.32
C ASP A 238 -6.62 -18.04 31.50
N PRO A 239 -6.39 -18.78 30.40
CA PRO A 239 -6.10 -20.20 30.47
C PRO A 239 -4.65 -20.49 30.89
N VAL A 240 -3.80 -19.47 30.88
CA VAL A 240 -2.37 -19.57 31.08
C VAL A 240 -1.96 -18.71 32.27
N LYS A 241 -1.10 -19.24 33.11
CA LYS A 241 -0.49 -18.46 34.22
C LYS A 241 0.72 -17.71 33.69
N ASN A 242 0.90 -16.48 34.18
CA ASN A 242 2.01 -15.61 33.85
C ASN A 242 2.23 -15.47 32.33
N PRO A 243 1.25 -14.98 31.54
CA PRO A 243 1.55 -14.56 30.19
C PRO A 243 2.67 -13.51 30.23
N TYR A 244 3.45 -13.46 29.17
CA TYR A 244 4.61 -12.58 29.10
C TYR A 244 4.17 -11.10 29.17
N THR A 245 4.60 -10.40 30.22
CA THR A 245 4.21 -9.00 30.48
C THR A 245 5.32 -7.98 30.12
N GLY A 246 6.36 -8.41 29.45
CA GLY A 246 7.42 -7.50 28.99
C GLY A 246 6.91 -6.52 27.94
N ASN A 247 7.57 -5.35 27.81
CA ASN A 247 7.28 -4.35 26.74
C ASN A 247 7.12 -5.08 25.42
N SER A 248 5.86 -5.29 25.06
CA SER A 248 5.39 -6.37 24.23
C SER A 248 6.25 -6.53 22.99
N PRO A 249 7.00 -7.60 22.85
CA PRO A 249 7.44 -7.95 21.53
C PRO A 249 6.18 -8.28 20.75
N THR A 250 5.97 -7.55 19.69
CA THR A 250 5.09 -7.94 18.62
C THR A 250 5.25 -9.45 18.40
N GLY A 251 4.19 -10.23 18.68
CA GLY A 251 4.24 -11.68 18.54
C GLY A 251 4.30 -12.49 19.84
N ALA A 252 3.64 -12.05 20.91
CA ALA A 252 3.44 -12.88 22.10
C ALA A 252 2.34 -13.95 21.90
N LEU A 253 1.45 -13.73 20.95
CA LEU A 253 0.29 -14.56 20.69
C LEU A 253 0.25 -15.09 19.26
N ALA A 254 -0.07 -16.34 19.07
CA ALA A 254 -0.25 -16.96 17.77
C ALA A 254 -1.38 -18.01 17.77
N VAL A 255 -1.95 -18.28 16.60
CA VAL A 255 -2.95 -19.32 16.40
C VAL A 255 -2.50 -20.25 15.29
N ALA A 256 -2.45 -21.54 15.53
CA ALA A 256 -2.17 -22.55 14.53
C ALA A 256 -2.94 -23.84 14.80
N SER A 257 -3.50 -24.46 13.78
CA SER A 257 -4.21 -25.75 13.89
C SER A 257 -5.26 -25.80 15.02
N GLY A 258 -5.96 -24.69 15.27
CA GLY A 258 -6.94 -24.59 16.37
C GLY A 258 -6.32 -24.61 17.78
N THR A 259 -5.00 -24.41 17.88
CA THR A 259 -4.27 -24.23 19.11
C THR A 259 -3.92 -22.74 19.26
N ALA A 260 -4.30 -22.17 20.38
CA ALA A 260 -3.81 -20.88 20.84
C ALA A 260 -2.41 -21.07 21.41
N ILE A 261 -1.46 -20.31 20.96
CA ILE A 261 -0.06 -20.41 21.39
C ILE A 261 0.30 -19.07 22.02
N VAL A 262 0.75 -19.13 23.26
CA VAL A 262 0.98 -17.95 24.12
C VAL A 262 2.40 -18.00 24.67
N LEU A 263 3.13 -16.89 24.54
CA LEU A 263 4.37 -16.70 25.31
C LEU A 263 4.05 -16.51 26.78
N THR A 264 4.88 -17.11 27.63
CA THR A 264 4.82 -16.97 29.08
C THR A 264 6.21 -16.70 29.63
N ASP A 265 6.32 -16.22 30.85
CA ASP A 265 7.62 -16.01 31.51
C ASP A 265 8.45 -17.30 31.57
N ASP A 266 7.80 -18.46 31.66
CA ASP A 266 8.45 -19.77 31.75
C ASP A 266 8.67 -20.45 30.39
N GLY A 267 8.15 -19.89 29.30
CA GLY A 267 8.27 -20.51 27.99
C GLY A 267 7.11 -20.21 27.02
N ILE A 268 6.64 -21.25 26.36
CA ILE A 268 5.48 -21.18 25.44
C ILE A 268 4.44 -22.20 25.90
N ALA A 269 3.20 -21.78 25.97
CA ALA A 269 2.06 -22.64 26.25
C ALA A 269 1.17 -22.80 25.01
N GLY A 270 0.79 -24.03 24.71
CA GLY A 270 -0.24 -24.36 23.73
C GLY A 270 -1.55 -24.72 24.41
N VAL A 271 -2.61 -24.04 24.01
CA VAL A 271 -3.94 -24.11 24.61
C VAL A 271 -4.95 -24.53 23.55
N ASN A 272 -5.89 -25.36 23.89
CA ASN A 272 -6.99 -25.67 23.00
C ASN A 272 -7.84 -24.43 22.73
N GLY A 273 -7.95 -24.01 21.47
CA GLY A 273 -8.68 -22.81 21.08
C GLY A 273 -10.18 -22.85 21.40
N GLN A 274 -10.78 -24.04 21.61
CA GLN A 274 -12.23 -24.18 21.84
C GLN A 274 -12.64 -24.14 23.30
N ASP A 275 -11.77 -24.62 24.22
CA ASP A 275 -12.16 -24.78 25.63
C ASP A 275 -11.13 -24.20 26.62
N GLY A 276 -10.01 -23.67 26.12
CA GLY A 276 -8.96 -23.09 26.97
C GLY A 276 -8.12 -24.11 27.73
N VAL A 277 -8.26 -25.39 27.46
CA VAL A 277 -7.49 -26.42 28.17
C VAL A 277 -6.03 -26.42 27.65
N GLN A 278 -5.08 -26.26 28.55
CA GLN A 278 -3.66 -26.34 28.20
C GLN A 278 -3.29 -27.74 27.71
N LYS A 279 -2.73 -27.83 26.52
CA LYS A 279 -2.33 -29.09 25.86
C LYS A 279 -0.88 -29.42 26.12
N TRP A 280 -0.01 -28.41 26.06
CA TRP A 280 1.43 -28.59 26.15
C TRP A 280 2.13 -27.32 26.63
N THR A 281 3.37 -27.47 27.08
CA THR A 281 4.31 -26.39 27.33
C THR A 281 5.65 -26.69 26.69
N LEU A 282 6.38 -25.65 26.30
CA LEU A 282 7.73 -25.73 25.77
C LEU A 282 8.63 -24.76 26.53
N ALA A 283 9.58 -25.29 27.29
CA ALA A 283 10.59 -24.48 27.94
C ALA A 283 11.63 -23.96 26.94
N PRO A 284 12.15 -22.74 27.15
CA PRO A 284 13.24 -22.22 26.33
C PRO A 284 14.51 -23.02 26.53
N PRO A 285 15.54 -22.90 25.67
CA PRO A 285 16.86 -23.41 25.94
C PRO A 285 17.42 -22.84 27.23
N ALA A 286 18.30 -23.60 27.90
CA ALA A 286 18.84 -23.19 29.19
C ALA A 286 19.56 -21.83 29.12
N GLY A 287 19.18 -20.91 29.99
CA GLY A 287 19.72 -19.54 30.05
C GLY A 287 19.17 -18.60 28.97
N CYS A 288 18.08 -18.98 28.32
CA CYS A 288 17.40 -18.16 27.32
C CYS A 288 15.95 -17.88 27.74
N SER A 289 15.32 -16.89 27.09
CA SER A 289 13.89 -16.61 27.16
C SER A 289 13.33 -16.45 25.77
N PHE A 290 12.10 -16.89 25.56
CA PHE A 290 11.42 -16.63 24.31
C PHE A 290 11.01 -15.14 24.22
N GLN A 291 11.21 -14.54 23.04
CA GLN A 291 10.97 -13.12 22.82
C GLN A 291 9.98 -12.86 21.68
N GLN A 292 9.89 -13.77 20.73
CA GLN A 292 9.02 -13.63 19.57
C GLN A 292 8.40 -14.98 19.20
N LEU A 293 7.15 -14.95 18.76
CA LEU A 293 6.37 -16.10 18.33
C LEU A 293 5.55 -15.73 17.11
N VAL A 294 5.71 -16.46 16.03
CA VAL A 294 4.92 -16.31 14.79
C VAL A 294 4.40 -17.68 14.38
N ALA A 295 3.19 -17.76 13.86
CA ALA A 295 2.64 -19.01 13.40
C ALA A 295 2.03 -18.93 12.00
N SER A 296 1.98 -20.08 11.36
CA SER A 296 1.20 -20.34 10.15
C SER A 296 0.11 -21.38 10.45
N ALA A 297 -0.59 -21.86 9.43
CA ALA A 297 -1.70 -22.78 9.60
C ALA A 297 -1.36 -24.05 10.43
N ALA A 298 -0.14 -24.58 10.36
CA ALA A 298 0.22 -25.86 10.97
C ALA A 298 1.42 -25.81 11.93
N SER A 299 2.26 -24.78 11.86
CA SER A 299 3.50 -24.67 12.60
C SER A 299 3.68 -23.29 13.21
N ALA A 300 4.49 -23.22 14.26
CA ALA A 300 4.93 -21.97 14.83
C ALA A 300 6.46 -21.91 14.82
N VAL A 301 6.97 -20.70 14.81
CA VAL A 301 8.39 -20.42 14.97
C VAL A 301 8.56 -19.42 16.09
N ALA A 302 9.46 -19.71 17.00
CA ALA A 302 9.78 -18.83 18.09
C ALA A 302 11.28 -18.47 18.08
N MET A 303 11.58 -17.26 18.53
CA MET A 303 12.95 -16.81 18.81
C MET A 303 13.18 -16.82 20.31
N ALA A 304 14.25 -17.48 20.74
CA ALA A 304 14.69 -17.44 22.12
C ALA A 304 16.01 -16.68 22.21
N ALA A 305 16.02 -15.59 22.97
CA ALA A 305 17.20 -14.79 23.24
C ALA A 305 17.99 -15.37 24.42
N CYS A 306 19.31 -15.44 24.28
CA CYS A 306 20.29 -15.84 25.31
C CYS A 306 21.30 -14.70 25.45
N ASN A 307 22.18 -14.74 26.49
CA ASN A 307 23.07 -13.60 26.80
C ASN A 307 23.86 -13.02 25.63
N ALA A 308 24.24 -13.82 24.62
CA ALA A 308 25.03 -13.38 23.47
C ALA A 308 24.70 -14.18 22.20
N SER A 309 23.52 -14.76 22.13
CA SER A 309 23.12 -15.61 21.00
C SER A 309 21.63 -15.81 21.02
N TYR A 310 21.08 -16.39 19.94
CA TYR A 310 19.65 -16.76 19.89
C TYR A 310 19.45 -18.18 19.39
N TYR A 311 18.28 -18.71 19.67
CA TYR A 311 17.76 -19.89 19.01
C TYR A 311 16.53 -19.54 18.18
N VAL A 312 16.50 -20.04 16.94
CA VAL A 312 15.29 -20.17 16.16
C VAL A 312 14.72 -21.55 16.42
N VAL A 313 13.49 -21.63 16.86
CA VAL A 313 12.83 -22.87 17.27
C VAL A 313 11.57 -23.05 16.44
N ALA A 314 11.53 -24.03 15.57
CA ALA A 314 10.28 -24.43 14.91
C ALA A 314 9.51 -25.42 15.79
N ILE A 315 8.21 -25.20 15.90
CA ILE A 315 7.34 -25.87 16.84
C ILE A 315 6.19 -26.51 16.07
N ASP A 316 5.95 -27.79 16.30
CA ASP A 316 4.70 -28.42 15.90
C ASP A 316 3.58 -27.87 16.79
N ALA A 317 2.67 -27.12 16.22
CA ALA A 317 1.63 -26.42 16.96
C ALA A 317 0.63 -27.37 17.67
N THR A 318 0.51 -28.60 17.21
CA THR A 318 -0.39 -29.60 17.79
C THR A 318 0.19 -30.23 19.04
N THR A 319 1.49 -30.54 19.01
CA THR A 319 2.15 -31.33 20.07
C THR A 319 3.06 -30.49 20.98
N GLY A 320 3.40 -29.26 20.60
CA GLY A 320 4.34 -28.41 21.31
C GLY A 320 5.79 -28.89 21.22
N LYS A 321 6.08 -29.90 20.44
CA LYS A 321 7.46 -30.39 20.29
C LYS A 321 8.23 -29.50 19.34
N ALA A 322 9.47 -29.17 19.72
CA ALA A 322 10.37 -28.54 18.76
C ALA A 322 10.66 -29.53 17.63
N ALA A 323 10.29 -29.14 16.42
CA ALA A 323 10.62 -29.89 15.20
C ALA A 323 12.12 -29.81 14.94
N TRP A 324 12.70 -28.62 15.13
CA TRP A 324 14.12 -28.38 15.07
C TRP A 324 14.46 -27.13 15.88
N ARG A 325 15.77 -26.96 16.14
CA ARG A 325 16.36 -25.78 16.78
C ARG A 325 17.63 -25.41 16.05
N TYR A 326 17.79 -24.13 15.75
CA TYR A 326 19.00 -23.58 15.16
C TYR A 326 19.61 -22.53 16.07
N HIS A 327 20.92 -22.69 16.38
CA HIS A 327 21.64 -21.77 17.24
C HIS A 327 22.38 -20.72 16.43
N VAL A 328 21.99 -19.47 16.55
CA VAL A 328 22.69 -18.31 15.98
C VAL A 328 23.72 -17.83 16.98
N LYS A 329 25.01 -18.02 16.67
CA LYS A 329 26.13 -17.74 17.57
C LYS A 329 26.75 -16.36 17.38
N GLU A 330 26.30 -15.59 16.44
CA GLU A 330 26.85 -14.27 16.13
C GLU A 330 26.39 -13.28 17.19
N PRO A 331 27.28 -12.61 17.93
CA PRO A 331 26.87 -11.59 18.87
C PRO A 331 26.37 -10.39 18.11
N SER A 332 25.15 -9.96 18.39
CA SER A 332 24.63 -8.67 17.97
C SER A 332 24.57 -7.77 19.20
N ASP A 333 25.28 -6.66 19.18
CA ASP A 333 25.21 -5.65 20.23
C ASP A 333 23.87 -4.87 20.20
N SER A 334 23.10 -4.99 19.12
CA SER A 334 21.76 -4.45 18.97
C SER A 334 20.80 -5.60 18.64
N TYR A 335 20.02 -6.00 19.61
CA TYR A 335 19.10 -7.15 19.57
C TYR A 335 17.85 -6.86 18.73
N GLN A 336 18.00 -6.73 17.42
CA GLN A 336 16.84 -6.65 16.52
C GLN A 336 16.83 -7.89 15.61
N PHE A 337 16.40 -8.99 16.18
CA PHE A 337 16.14 -10.22 15.45
C PHE A 337 14.65 -10.33 15.13
N GLN A 338 14.32 -10.70 13.90
CA GLN A 338 12.93 -10.83 13.48
C GLN A 338 12.68 -12.09 12.66
N ILE A 339 11.52 -12.72 12.90
CA ILE A 339 11.00 -13.80 12.07
C ILE A 339 10.15 -13.17 10.98
N LEU A 340 10.61 -13.25 9.72
CA LEU A 340 9.94 -12.66 8.56
C LEU A 340 8.87 -13.58 7.97
N SER A 341 9.04 -14.89 8.12
CA SER A 341 8.10 -15.88 7.58
C SER A 341 8.23 -17.21 8.32
N VAL A 342 7.15 -17.98 8.34
CA VAL A 342 7.10 -19.32 8.91
C VAL A 342 7.14 -20.41 7.82
N ASN A 343 6.82 -20.08 6.57
CA ASN A 343 6.84 -21.05 5.47
C ASN A 343 7.22 -20.40 4.13
N PRO A 344 8.51 -20.53 3.67
CA PRO A 344 9.62 -21.10 4.43
C PRO A 344 9.95 -20.27 5.68
N VAL A 345 10.66 -20.82 6.64
CA VAL A 345 11.12 -20.03 7.79
C VAL A 345 12.21 -19.10 7.28
N VAL A 346 11.99 -17.80 7.45
CA VAL A 346 12.93 -16.73 7.08
C VAL A 346 13.13 -15.84 8.29
N THR A 347 14.35 -15.56 8.62
CA THR A 347 14.70 -14.65 9.72
C THR A 347 15.62 -13.55 9.22
N ASP A 348 15.60 -12.46 9.92
CA ASP A 348 16.49 -11.34 9.75
C ASP A 348 17.25 -11.04 11.04
N ASP A 349 18.57 -10.82 10.90
CA ASP A 349 19.44 -10.33 11.98
C ASP A 349 19.94 -8.96 11.56
N ASP A 350 19.53 -7.90 12.21
CA ASP A 350 20.17 -6.60 12.03
C ASP A 350 21.42 -6.50 12.91
N LEU A 351 22.55 -6.44 12.26
CA LEU A 351 23.84 -6.37 12.95
C LEU A 351 24.32 -4.93 13.17
N THR A 352 23.67 -3.90 12.60
CA THR A 352 24.29 -2.58 12.50
C THR A 352 23.36 -1.37 12.66
N GLY A 353 22.07 -1.57 13.01
CA GLY A 353 21.09 -0.47 13.18
C GLY A 353 20.48 0.06 11.89
N PRO A 354 19.68 1.12 11.91
CA PRO A 354 18.72 1.50 10.86
C PRO A 354 19.27 1.82 9.45
N ARG A 355 20.59 1.81 9.28
CA ARG A 355 21.26 1.90 7.96
C ARG A 355 22.25 0.76 7.74
N GLY A 356 22.12 -0.30 8.53
CA GLY A 356 23.03 -1.41 8.53
C GLY A 356 22.74 -2.45 7.46
N THR A 357 23.53 -3.50 7.51
CA THR A 357 23.36 -4.68 6.67
C THR A 357 22.63 -5.74 7.46
N SER A 358 21.38 -6.00 7.14
CA SER A 358 20.62 -7.11 7.68
C SER A 358 21.10 -8.43 7.09
N LYS A 359 21.17 -9.47 7.91
CA LYS A 359 21.50 -10.82 7.47
C LYS A 359 20.25 -11.69 7.45
N VAL A 360 19.79 -11.99 6.27
CA VAL A 360 18.64 -12.87 6.07
C VAL A 360 19.09 -14.31 6.04
N ARG A 361 18.39 -15.21 6.77
CA ARG A 361 18.55 -16.66 6.72
C ARG A 361 17.25 -17.33 6.32
N VAL A 362 17.36 -18.30 5.42
CA VAL A 362 16.27 -19.15 4.97
C VAL A 362 16.54 -20.57 5.46
N PHE A 363 15.53 -21.15 6.10
CA PHE A 363 15.66 -22.50 6.68
C PHE A 363 14.84 -23.51 5.89
N GLY A 364 15.40 -24.68 5.75
CA GLY A 364 14.70 -25.87 5.27
C GLY A 364 13.76 -26.46 6.34
N PRO A 365 12.94 -27.44 5.96
CA PRO A 365 12.01 -28.08 6.89
C PRO A 365 12.68 -28.85 8.03
N ASP A 366 13.95 -29.15 7.90
CA ASP A 366 14.81 -29.80 8.91
C ASP A 366 15.59 -28.80 9.78
N GLY A 367 15.41 -27.49 9.55
CA GLY A 367 16.13 -26.44 10.26
C GLY A 367 17.55 -26.17 9.75
N ALA A 368 17.95 -26.80 8.65
CA ALA A 368 19.21 -26.46 7.99
C ALA A 368 19.07 -25.11 7.27
N VAL A 369 20.09 -24.26 7.36
CA VAL A 369 20.13 -23.02 6.58
C VAL A 369 20.37 -23.37 5.13
N THR A 370 19.37 -23.16 4.30
CA THR A 370 19.42 -23.41 2.86
C THR A 370 20.01 -22.25 2.07
N SER A 371 19.85 -21.04 2.59
CA SER A 371 20.40 -19.81 2.01
C SER A 371 20.64 -18.78 3.10
N SER A 372 21.72 -18.01 2.95
CA SER A 372 22.00 -16.87 3.82
C SER A 372 22.65 -15.77 2.99
N PHE A 373 22.13 -14.55 3.10
CA PHE A 373 22.60 -13.39 2.35
C PHE A 373 22.40 -12.11 3.14
N SER A 374 23.11 -11.07 2.73
CA SER A 374 22.95 -9.75 3.33
C SER A 374 22.12 -8.85 2.44
N VAL A 375 21.24 -8.11 3.05
CA VAL A 375 20.49 -7.02 2.40
C VAL A 375 20.90 -5.71 3.06
N SER A 376 21.02 -4.64 2.26
CA SER A 376 21.38 -3.32 2.75
C SER A 376 20.32 -2.31 2.34
N GLY A 377 20.03 -1.34 3.21
CA GLY A 377 19.09 -0.26 2.92
C GLY A 377 17.62 -0.66 2.99
N ILE A 378 17.30 -1.89 3.38
CA ILE A 378 15.92 -2.26 3.69
C ILE A 378 15.79 -2.16 5.22
N PRO A 379 14.96 -1.26 5.75
CA PRO A 379 14.61 -1.28 7.16
C PRO A 379 13.69 -2.49 7.37
N LEU A 380 14.28 -3.66 7.66
CA LEU A 380 13.50 -4.86 8.02
C LEU A 380 12.95 -4.77 9.45
N HIS A 381 13.29 -3.68 10.15
CA HIS A 381 12.96 -3.42 11.56
C HIS A 381 12.10 -2.17 11.67
N GLY A 382 11.11 -2.23 12.52
CA GLY A 382 10.27 -1.07 12.88
C GLY A 382 8.80 -1.23 12.59
N GLY A 383 8.45 -2.11 11.68
CA GLY A 383 7.08 -2.57 11.54
C GLY A 383 7.06 -4.06 11.80
N THR A 384 6.13 -4.54 12.55
CA THR A 384 5.86 -5.96 12.62
C THR A 384 5.60 -6.41 11.21
N VAL A 385 6.39 -7.36 10.71
CA VAL A 385 6.08 -8.06 9.46
C VAL A 385 4.80 -8.85 9.66
N ALA A 386 3.71 -8.13 9.69
CA ALA A 386 2.37 -8.68 9.82
C ALA A 386 1.85 -9.23 8.48
N LEU A 387 2.75 -9.58 7.57
CA LEU A 387 2.42 -9.91 6.18
C LEU A 387 1.63 -11.20 6.01
N ASN A 388 1.44 -11.95 7.05
CA ASN A 388 0.50 -13.07 7.11
C ASN A 388 -0.06 -13.29 8.50
N THR A 389 0.22 -12.42 9.46
CA THR A 389 -0.21 -12.64 10.84
C THR A 389 -1.49 -11.88 11.19
N GLY A 390 -1.97 -10.99 10.32
CA GLY A 390 -3.21 -10.21 10.55
C GLY A 390 -3.14 -9.25 11.73
N SER A 391 -1.94 -9.01 12.26
CA SER A 391 -1.75 -8.11 13.40
C SER A 391 -1.21 -6.79 12.89
N THR A 392 -1.89 -5.70 13.22
CA THR A 392 -1.50 -4.32 12.91
C THR A 392 -0.60 -3.72 13.99
N GLN A 393 -0.01 -4.51 14.87
CA GLN A 393 1.04 -4.02 15.76
C GLN A 393 2.28 -3.67 14.95
N GLY A 394 2.41 -2.42 14.63
CA GLY A 394 3.42 -1.86 13.74
C GLY A 394 2.78 -1.58 12.39
N PHE A 395 2.12 -0.44 12.30
CA PHE A 395 1.70 0.15 11.04
C PHE A 395 2.93 0.37 10.18
N GLY A 396 2.89 -0.12 8.93
CA GLY A 396 4.00 -0.08 7.99
C GLY A 396 4.91 -1.31 8.05
N ALA A 397 4.51 -2.41 7.41
CA ALA A 397 5.40 -3.54 7.20
C ALA A 397 6.32 -3.26 6.01
N PRO A 398 7.64 -3.04 6.22
CA PRO A 398 8.52 -2.64 5.11
C PRO A 398 8.90 -3.81 4.21
N ALA A 399 8.51 -5.04 4.52
CA ALA A 399 8.93 -6.22 3.75
C ALA A 399 7.92 -7.38 3.75
N ALA A 400 7.93 -8.20 2.69
CA ALA A 400 7.11 -9.38 2.47
C ALA A 400 7.93 -10.60 2.04
N VAL A 401 7.53 -11.78 2.48
CA VAL A 401 8.04 -13.06 1.98
C VAL A 401 6.92 -13.80 1.24
N ALA A 402 7.05 -13.90 -0.08
CA ALA A 402 6.09 -14.61 -0.91
C ALA A 402 6.73 -15.09 -2.22
N GLY A 403 6.21 -16.18 -2.82
CA GLY A 403 6.67 -16.67 -4.12
C GLY A 403 8.17 -17.01 -4.21
N GLY A 404 8.81 -17.34 -3.09
CA GLY A 404 10.26 -17.58 -3.04
C GLY A 404 11.11 -16.30 -3.09
N MET A 405 10.49 -15.15 -2.86
CA MET A 405 11.12 -13.83 -2.82
C MET A 405 10.97 -13.20 -1.43
N LEU A 406 11.95 -12.40 -1.06
CA LEU A 406 11.84 -11.33 -0.07
C LEU A 406 11.68 -10.03 -0.83
N VAL A 407 10.59 -9.33 -0.59
CA VAL A 407 10.32 -8.01 -1.18
C VAL A 407 10.28 -6.98 -0.07
N GLY A 408 10.94 -5.86 -0.24
CA GLY A 408 10.99 -4.81 0.77
C GLY A 408 11.06 -3.42 0.17
N VAL A 409 10.81 -2.42 1.01
CA VAL A 409 10.97 -1.00 0.70
C VAL A 409 12.41 -0.60 1.03
N THR A 410 13.05 0.17 0.20
CA THR A 410 14.41 0.70 0.39
C THR A 410 14.48 2.16 0.01
N GLU A 411 15.19 2.96 0.79
CA GLU A 411 15.48 4.36 0.43
C GLU A 411 16.51 4.44 -0.71
N LEU A 412 16.25 5.31 -1.68
CA LEU A 412 17.18 5.62 -2.76
C LEU A 412 18.20 6.70 -2.33
N HIS A 413 19.42 6.61 -2.90
CA HIS A 413 20.40 7.67 -2.77
C HIS A 413 19.90 8.94 -3.51
N GLY A 414 19.41 9.91 -2.76
CA GLY A 414 18.84 11.15 -3.31
C GLY A 414 17.42 11.46 -2.85
N GLY A 415 16.87 10.62 -2.02
CA GLY A 415 15.51 10.69 -1.50
C GLY A 415 14.51 9.91 -2.36
N GLY A 416 13.39 9.55 -1.75
CA GLY A 416 12.37 8.68 -2.32
C GLY A 416 12.61 7.20 -2.05
N ASP A 417 11.57 6.41 -2.21
CA ASP A 417 11.58 4.99 -1.95
C ASP A 417 11.73 4.16 -3.24
N ALA A 418 12.08 2.91 -3.06
CA ALA A 418 12.05 1.89 -4.09
C ALA A 418 11.61 0.56 -3.50
N LEU A 419 10.94 -0.25 -4.30
CA LEU A 419 10.69 -1.64 -3.98
C LEU A 419 11.83 -2.51 -4.52
N VAL A 420 12.28 -3.45 -3.73
CA VAL A 420 13.37 -4.37 -4.12
C VAL A 420 12.97 -5.82 -3.85
N GLY A 421 13.28 -6.69 -4.81
CA GLY A 421 13.02 -8.12 -4.69
C GLY A 421 14.30 -8.95 -4.70
N TYR A 422 14.48 -9.76 -3.64
CA TYR A 422 15.58 -10.71 -3.51
C TYR A 422 15.04 -12.14 -3.59
N ARG A 423 15.68 -12.99 -4.39
CA ARG A 423 15.34 -14.41 -4.44
C ARG A 423 15.88 -15.12 -3.19
N LEU A 424 15.02 -15.81 -2.45
CA LEU A 424 15.40 -16.49 -1.21
C LEU A 424 16.44 -17.59 -1.41
N ALA A 425 16.42 -18.27 -2.55
CA ALA A 425 17.28 -19.41 -2.81
C ALA A 425 18.78 -19.07 -2.84
N ASP A 426 19.14 -17.86 -3.27
CA ASP A 426 20.54 -17.45 -3.45
C ASP A 426 20.84 -16.00 -3.04
N GLY A 427 19.85 -15.29 -2.53
CA GLY A 427 19.98 -13.90 -2.09
C GLY A 427 20.22 -12.89 -3.22
N LYS A 428 20.07 -13.29 -4.48
CA LYS A 428 20.29 -12.37 -5.58
C LYS A 428 19.12 -11.42 -5.75
N ARG A 429 19.44 -10.13 -5.82
CA ARG A 429 18.46 -9.13 -6.24
C ARG A 429 17.98 -9.43 -7.64
N GLN A 430 16.69 -9.64 -7.79
CA GLN A 430 16.06 -9.91 -9.07
C GLN A 430 15.63 -8.63 -9.78
N TRP A 431 15.14 -7.68 -9.00
CA TRP A 431 14.65 -6.41 -9.50
C TRP A 431 14.75 -5.32 -8.43
N LEU A 432 14.77 -4.08 -8.89
CA LEU A 432 14.63 -2.84 -8.12
C LEU A 432 13.72 -1.96 -8.94
N THR A 433 12.66 -1.43 -8.33
CA THR A 433 11.69 -0.58 -9.01
C THR A 433 11.50 0.67 -8.16
N ASP A 434 11.84 1.81 -8.74
CA ASP A 434 11.65 3.10 -8.09
C ASP A 434 10.14 3.35 -7.93
N THR A 435 9.72 3.80 -6.77
CA THR A 435 8.38 4.31 -6.52
C THR A 435 8.39 5.83 -6.74
N PRO A 436 7.27 6.42 -7.19
CA PRO A 436 7.24 7.86 -7.44
C PRO A 436 7.53 8.67 -6.18
N ASP A 437 7.06 8.19 -5.03
CA ASP A 437 7.10 8.89 -3.75
C ASP A 437 7.30 7.92 -2.59
N GLU A 438 6.78 8.21 -1.39
CA GLU A 438 6.97 7.40 -0.18
C GLU A 438 5.98 6.24 -0.10
N VAL A 439 6.47 5.04 0.23
CA VAL A 439 5.65 3.84 0.43
C VAL A 439 5.25 3.74 1.89
N HIS A 440 3.97 3.93 2.18
CA HIS A 440 3.47 3.93 3.56
C HIS A 440 3.11 2.55 4.08
N ASP A 441 2.54 1.68 3.25
CA ASP A 441 1.98 0.43 3.74
C ASP A 441 1.91 -0.64 2.65
N VAL A 442 2.12 -1.89 3.03
CA VAL A 442 2.14 -3.00 2.08
C VAL A 442 1.27 -4.17 2.56
N THR A 443 0.63 -4.86 1.63
CA THR A 443 -0.12 -6.10 1.89
C THR A 443 0.02 -7.09 0.75
N LEU A 444 -0.18 -8.38 1.05
CA LEU A 444 -0.22 -9.42 0.02
C LEU A 444 -1.65 -9.65 -0.47
N SER A 445 -1.86 -9.58 -1.76
CA SER A 445 -3.14 -9.84 -2.40
C SER A 445 -2.96 -10.61 -3.71
N GLY A 446 -3.67 -11.73 -3.85
CA GLY A 446 -3.64 -12.50 -5.10
C GLY A 446 -2.26 -13.02 -5.55
N GLY A 447 -1.28 -13.09 -4.65
CA GLY A 447 0.10 -13.48 -4.95
C GLY A 447 0.98 -12.33 -5.45
N ASN A 448 0.48 -11.10 -5.41
CA ASN A 448 1.22 -9.85 -5.64
C ASN A 448 1.33 -9.06 -4.34
N LEU A 449 2.25 -8.11 -4.31
CA LEU A 449 2.30 -7.11 -3.24
C LEU A 449 1.49 -5.90 -3.66
N VAL A 450 0.62 -5.42 -2.79
CA VAL A 450 -0.12 -4.17 -2.97
C VAL A 450 0.36 -3.18 -1.93
N PHE A 451 0.57 -1.95 -2.33
CA PHE A 451 1.08 -0.91 -1.47
C PHE A 451 0.39 0.44 -1.71
N VAL A 452 0.47 1.29 -0.72
CA VAL A 452 0.03 2.68 -0.79
C VAL A 452 1.27 3.54 -1.02
N ASP A 453 1.21 4.34 -2.07
CA ASP A 453 2.24 5.31 -2.44
C ASP A 453 1.69 6.72 -2.26
N GLU A 454 2.43 7.58 -1.57
CA GLU A 454 2.06 8.99 -1.36
C GLU A 454 2.43 9.80 -2.58
N SER A 455 1.57 9.81 -3.55
CA SER A 455 1.71 10.69 -4.73
C SER A 455 0.98 12.00 -4.45
N ASP A 456 1.70 13.02 -3.97
CA ASP A 456 1.10 14.34 -3.73
C ASP A 456 0.32 14.83 -4.98
N PRO A 457 -0.99 15.04 -4.92
CA PRO A 457 -1.94 15.33 -3.82
C PRO A 457 -2.87 14.19 -3.41
N ALA A 458 -2.66 12.99 -3.87
CA ALA A 458 -3.52 11.85 -3.60
C ALA A 458 -2.66 10.64 -3.25
N TYR A 459 -3.22 9.70 -2.55
CA TYR A 459 -2.61 8.39 -2.40
C TYR A 459 -2.93 7.54 -3.62
N SER A 460 -1.97 6.77 -4.09
CA SER A 460 -2.20 5.73 -5.08
C SER A 460 -2.14 4.34 -4.44
N LEU A 461 -3.00 3.46 -4.92
CA LEU A 461 -2.91 2.05 -4.64
C LEU A 461 -2.22 1.38 -5.82
N GLU A 462 -1.09 0.77 -5.54
CA GLU A 462 -0.22 0.17 -6.55
C GLU A 462 -0.08 -1.32 -6.29
N GLU A 463 0.06 -2.11 -7.35
CA GLU A 463 0.32 -3.54 -7.29
C GLU A 463 1.66 -3.86 -7.94
N VAL A 464 2.52 -4.60 -7.26
CA VAL A 464 3.78 -5.08 -7.82
C VAL A 464 3.80 -6.61 -7.95
N GLY A 465 4.15 -7.08 -9.12
CA GLY A 465 4.38 -8.49 -9.38
C GLY A 465 5.62 -8.97 -8.64
N ILE A 466 5.46 -9.85 -7.64
CA ILE A 466 6.54 -10.31 -6.76
C ILE A 466 7.71 -10.89 -7.55
N ALA A 467 7.45 -11.63 -8.62
CA ALA A 467 8.49 -12.25 -9.43
C ALA A 467 9.22 -11.28 -10.37
N THR A 468 8.57 -10.21 -10.80
CA THR A 468 9.03 -9.35 -11.91
C THR A 468 9.38 -7.93 -11.50
N GLY A 469 8.88 -7.45 -10.36
CA GLY A 469 8.97 -6.06 -9.96
C GLY A 469 8.15 -5.09 -10.82
N THR A 470 7.28 -5.61 -11.69
CA THR A 470 6.44 -4.77 -12.54
C THR A 470 5.35 -4.14 -11.71
N VAL A 471 5.34 -2.83 -11.61
CA VAL A 471 4.32 -2.05 -10.90
C VAL A 471 3.16 -1.74 -11.84
N ARG A 472 1.96 -1.84 -11.31
CA ARG A 472 0.72 -1.48 -11.98
C ARG A 472 -0.13 -0.63 -11.04
N SER A 473 -0.50 0.56 -11.45
CA SER A 473 -1.45 1.38 -10.70
C SER A 473 -2.84 0.74 -10.72
N LEU A 474 -3.42 0.60 -9.56
CA LEU A 474 -4.81 0.22 -9.36
C LEU A 474 -5.72 1.46 -9.39
N GLY A 475 -5.16 2.62 -9.03
CA GLY A 475 -5.84 3.89 -9.06
C GLY A 475 -5.51 4.78 -7.85
N TYR A 476 -6.21 5.90 -7.76
CA TYR A 476 -5.98 6.96 -6.79
C TYR A 476 -7.17 7.13 -5.87
N PHE A 477 -6.92 7.47 -4.62
CA PHE A 477 -7.94 7.83 -3.64
C PHE A 477 -7.55 9.11 -2.91
N THR A 478 -8.57 9.81 -2.39
CA THR A 478 -8.38 11.11 -1.76
C THR A 478 -7.60 11.02 -0.45
N GLN A 479 -6.77 12.02 -0.17
CA GLN A 479 -6.22 12.26 1.17
C GLN A 479 -7.35 12.33 2.20
N GLY A 480 -7.07 11.90 3.42
CA GLY A 480 -8.03 11.94 4.52
C GLY A 480 -8.56 10.59 4.94
N VAL A 481 -8.34 9.52 4.17
CA VAL A 481 -8.69 8.15 4.62
C VAL A 481 -7.50 7.40 5.21
N LEU A 482 -6.28 7.87 4.99
CA LEU A 482 -5.03 7.29 5.48
C LEU A 482 -4.40 8.22 6.52
N GLN A 483 -3.94 7.65 7.62
CA GLN A 483 -3.07 8.32 8.58
C GLN A 483 -1.64 7.87 8.29
N THR A 484 -0.82 8.77 7.74
CA THR A 484 0.58 8.47 7.42
C THR A 484 1.31 7.94 8.64
N ASP A 485 2.16 6.93 8.45
CA ASP A 485 2.96 6.24 9.49
C ASP A 485 2.16 5.51 10.59
N GLN A 486 0.83 5.56 10.56
CA GLN A 486 -0.04 5.00 11.60
C GLN A 486 -1.28 4.31 11.02
N SER A 487 -1.14 3.69 9.86
CA SER A 487 -2.19 2.91 9.24
C SER A 487 -1.72 1.51 8.87
N GLY A 488 -2.68 0.61 8.65
CA GLY A 488 -2.47 -0.74 8.15
C GLY A 488 -3.33 -1.01 6.92
N LEU A 489 -2.73 -1.59 5.88
CA LEU A 489 -3.41 -2.00 4.66
C LEU A 489 -3.73 -3.49 4.72
N LEU A 490 -5.00 -3.86 4.57
CA LEU A 490 -5.46 -5.23 4.55
C LEU A 490 -6.22 -5.54 3.26
N ALA A 491 -5.98 -6.71 2.69
CA ALA A 491 -6.77 -7.19 1.56
C ALA A 491 -8.02 -7.95 2.05
N ALA A 492 -9.19 -7.63 1.53
CA ALA A 492 -10.46 -8.28 1.85
C ALA A 492 -11.22 -8.62 0.56
N GLY A 493 -11.04 -9.83 0.07
CA GLY A 493 -11.60 -10.26 -1.20
C GLY A 493 -11.02 -9.49 -2.37
N ARG A 494 -11.82 -8.57 -2.94
CA ARG A 494 -11.40 -7.66 -4.03
C ARG A 494 -11.14 -6.23 -3.55
N ASP A 495 -11.51 -5.92 -2.33
CA ASP A 495 -11.40 -4.58 -1.78
C ASP A 495 -10.18 -4.49 -0.84
N TYR A 496 -9.74 -3.29 -0.57
CA TYR A 496 -8.65 -2.99 0.35
C TYR A 496 -9.18 -2.17 1.51
N LEU A 497 -8.73 -2.52 2.69
CA LEU A 497 -9.16 -1.89 3.93
C LEU A 497 -7.97 -1.15 4.53
N ILE A 498 -8.12 0.13 4.74
CA ILE A 498 -7.20 0.95 5.50
C ILE A 498 -7.70 0.98 6.94
N VAL A 499 -6.85 0.61 7.87
CA VAL A 499 -7.12 0.65 9.30
C VAL A 499 -6.16 1.65 9.92
N ASN A 500 -6.68 2.76 10.42
CA ASN A 500 -5.88 3.79 11.07
C ASN A 500 -5.70 3.51 12.56
N GLN A 501 -4.56 3.90 13.12
CA GLN A 501 -4.31 3.77 14.56
C GLN A 501 -5.30 4.62 15.35
N ASN A 502 -5.49 5.88 14.94
CA ASN A 502 -6.46 6.79 15.53
C ASN A 502 -7.58 7.05 14.53
N GLY A 503 -8.77 7.30 15.01
CA GLY A 503 -9.94 7.50 14.16
C GLY A 503 -10.93 8.50 14.76
N ASP A 504 -10.42 9.53 15.43
CA ASP A 504 -11.19 10.53 16.17
C ASP A 504 -11.70 11.68 15.31
N SER A 505 -11.27 11.77 14.06
CA SER A 505 -11.68 12.84 13.16
C SER A 505 -12.47 12.34 11.95
N THR A 506 -13.34 13.19 11.42
CA THR A 506 -14.09 12.89 10.19
C THR A 506 -13.20 12.90 8.94
N SER A 507 -12.01 13.50 9.05
CA SER A 507 -11.02 13.54 7.98
C SER A 507 -10.12 12.32 7.96
N GLN A 508 -10.02 11.59 9.08
CA GLN A 508 -9.23 10.36 9.21
C GLN A 508 -10.08 9.31 9.93
N PRO A 509 -10.94 8.60 9.21
CA PRO A 509 -11.80 7.60 9.83
C PRO A 509 -10.97 6.42 10.36
N PRO A 510 -11.45 5.72 11.40
CA PRO A 510 -10.72 4.59 11.96
C PRO A 510 -10.55 3.43 10.97
N VAL A 511 -11.48 3.29 10.03
CA VAL A 511 -11.41 2.32 8.93
C VAL A 511 -12.01 2.95 7.69
N ALA A 512 -11.37 2.72 6.55
CA ALA A 512 -11.89 3.03 5.23
C ALA A 512 -11.74 1.83 4.31
N ALA A 513 -12.76 1.54 3.51
CA ALA A 513 -12.70 0.53 2.47
C ALA A 513 -12.53 1.19 1.11
N ILE A 514 -11.53 0.75 0.38
CA ILE A 514 -11.24 1.18 -0.99
C ILE A 514 -11.62 0.06 -1.94
N LYS A 515 -12.47 0.38 -2.88
CA LYS A 515 -12.94 -0.58 -3.88
C LYS A 515 -11.89 -0.75 -4.98
N ALA A 516 -11.45 -1.98 -5.19
CA ALA A 516 -10.59 -2.28 -6.32
C ALA A 516 -11.29 -1.98 -7.64
N PRO A 517 -10.57 -1.52 -8.68
CA PRO A 517 -11.15 -1.34 -9.99
C PRO A 517 -11.68 -2.67 -10.50
N ALA A 518 -12.84 -2.64 -11.17
CA ALA A 518 -13.34 -3.82 -11.86
C ALA A 518 -12.26 -4.27 -12.85
N THR A 519 -11.72 -5.46 -12.68
CA THR A 519 -10.75 -6.03 -13.62
C THR A 519 -11.39 -5.97 -15.01
N GLN A 520 -10.83 -5.16 -15.90
CA GLN A 520 -11.12 -5.25 -17.32
C GLN A 520 -10.60 -6.62 -17.76
N GLY A 521 -11.55 -7.60 -17.84
CA GLY A 521 -11.29 -8.94 -18.32
C GLY A 521 -10.98 -8.98 -19.80
#